data_aac9ece21c49cc926dcf8657180cc116
#
_entry.id   aac9ece21c49cc926dcf8657180cc116
#
_cell.length_a   1.000
_cell.length_b   1.000
_cell.length_c   1.000
_cell.angle_alpha   90.00
_cell.angle_beta   90.00
_cell.angle_gamma   90.00
#
_symmetry.space_group_name_H-M   'P 1'
#
loop_
_entity.id
_entity.type
_entity.pdbx_description
1 polymer ?
#
loop_
_entity_poly.entity_id
_entity_poly.type
_entity_poly.pdbx_seq_one_letter_code
_entity_poly.pdbx_strand_id
1 'polypeptide(L)'
;VAATTEHGEQQHDEQGDQEEERTDAPVTTAPAVSPAGTPRRRLGRIAMAVSVVGELLITAGLVLGLFVVYSLWWTNVVADREADKQGDKVRDTWAEDRDTGPGALDTRNGIGFLHVPSMTKDEILIRKGTSAKLLNDGVAGYYTDPVKATLPTSGKNGNFSLAAHRDGHGAKFHSIDRIEKGDPIVFETKDDWYVYKVYSILPQTSKYNVKVLAPVPKESGRKKPGRYITLTTCTPVYTSQYRYIVWGELDRVEKVDGDRTLPKELR
;
A
#
# COMPACT_ATOMS: atom_id res chain seq x y z
N VAL A 1 49.77 5.18 -21.72
CA VAL A 1 50.46 6.45 -22.01
C VAL A 1 49.96 7.41 -21.00
N ALA A 2 50.58 7.52 -19.84
CA ALA A 2 51.68 8.43 -19.49
C ALA A 2 51.14 9.84 -19.25
N ALA A 3 51.18 10.28 -18.07
CA ALA A 3 52.29 10.83 -17.27
C ALA A 3 51.95 12.30 -16.94
N THR A 4 51.98 12.66 -15.71
CA THR A 4 53.15 13.19 -14.95
C THR A 4 53.08 14.73 -14.86
N THR A 5 53.14 15.25 -13.74
CA THR A 5 54.15 15.74 -12.80
C THR A 5 53.94 17.24 -12.56
N GLU A 6 53.99 17.67 -11.40
CA GLU A 6 55.00 17.98 -10.40
C GLU A 6 55.24 19.48 -10.16
N HIS A 7 55.48 19.78 -8.92
CA HIS A 7 56.47 20.65 -8.28
C HIS A 7 56.12 22.14 -8.24
N GLY A 8 56.40 22.82 -7.21
CA GLY A 8 57.35 22.84 -6.11
C GLY A 8 57.33 24.21 -5.50
N GLU A 9 57.45 24.27 -4.24
CA GLU A 9 58.67 24.62 -3.50
C GLU A 9 59.00 26.09 -3.38
N GLN A 10 58.94 26.53 -2.11
CA GLN A 10 60.01 27.17 -1.34
C GLN A 10 60.43 28.60 -1.76
N GLN A 11 60.67 29.51 -0.96
CA GLN A 11 61.57 29.73 0.19
C GLN A 11 61.57 31.21 0.55
N HIS A 12 61.68 31.48 1.81
CA HIS A 12 62.76 32.12 2.58
C HIS A 12 62.88 33.64 2.65
N ASP A 13 62.88 34.01 3.93
CA ASP A 13 63.81 34.91 4.64
C ASP A 13 63.91 36.39 4.21
N GLU A 14 63.83 37.31 5.11
CA GLU A 14 64.96 37.76 5.93
C GLU A 14 64.56 38.83 6.92
N GLN A 15 65.27 38.75 8.00
CA GLN A 15 65.39 39.65 9.15
C GLN A 15 65.72 41.08 8.76
N GLY A 16 65.29 42.00 9.62
CA GLY A 16 65.76 43.36 9.66
C GLY A 16 65.46 43.94 11.03
N ASP A 17 66.36 43.77 11.98
CA ASP A 17 66.51 44.53 13.22
C ASP A 17 66.65 46.02 12.89
N GLN A 18 65.93 46.85 13.61
CA GLN A 18 66.48 48.16 14.05
C GLN A 18 65.83 48.61 15.36
N GLU A 19 66.68 48.65 16.32
CA GLU A 19 66.61 49.29 17.60
C GLU A 19 66.58 50.83 17.43
N GLU A 20 65.88 51.52 18.29
CA GLU A 20 66.02 52.84 18.85
C GLU A 20 64.66 53.53 19.10
N GLU A 21 64.27 54.09 20.11
CA GLU A 21 64.83 54.97 21.13
C GLU A 21 63.71 55.27 22.14
N ARG A 22 64.01 55.17 23.40
CA ARG A 22 63.15 55.57 24.54
C ARG A 22 62.90 57.06 24.53
N THR A 23 61.64 57.44 24.62
CA THR A 23 61.24 58.70 25.25
C THR A 23 60.09 58.47 26.23
N ASP A 24 60.40 58.70 27.49
CA ASP A 24 59.48 58.72 28.60
C ASP A 24 58.40 59.79 28.43
N ALA A 25 57.11 59.33 28.43
CA ALA A 25 56.01 60.25 28.70
C ALA A 25 55.04 59.56 29.68
N PRO A 26 54.37 60.30 30.56
CA PRO A 26 53.74 59.75 31.76
C PRO A 26 52.49 58.87 31.46
N VAL A 27 52.46 57.79 32.13
CA VAL A 27 51.34 56.80 32.14
C VAL A 27 50.13 57.48 32.79
N THR A 28 49.17 57.87 31.93
CA THR A 28 47.83 58.21 32.38
C THR A 28 47.03 56.90 32.44
N THR A 29 46.80 56.40 33.62
CA THR A 29 45.92 55.24 33.89
C THR A 29 44.51 55.58 33.48
N ALA A 30 44.10 55.11 32.32
CA ALA A 30 42.67 55.05 31.95
C ALA A 30 41.92 54.08 32.83
N PRO A 31 40.73 54.43 33.33
CA PRO A 31 39.95 53.48 34.16
C PRO A 31 39.52 52.27 33.30
N ALA A 32 39.73 51.08 33.83
CA ALA A 32 39.28 49.84 33.25
C ALA A 32 37.76 49.87 33.04
N VAL A 33 37.34 49.94 31.76
CA VAL A 33 35.95 49.77 31.42
C VAL A 33 35.60 48.29 31.57
N SER A 34 34.94 47.96 32.68
CA SER A 34 34.31 46.64 32.84
C SER A 34 33.35 46.37 31.69
N PRO A 35 33.40 45.19 31.03
CA PRO A 35 32.41 44.89 30.01
C PRO A 35 31.03 44.87 30.65
N ALA A 36 30.19 45.84 30.22
CA ALA A 36 28.79 45.89 30.61
C ALA A 36 28.14 44.55 30.25
N GLY A 37 27.83 43.75 31.27
CA GLY A 37 27.09 42.49 31.11
C GLY A 37 25.79 42.80 30.40
N THR A 38 25.61 42.19 29.24
CA THR A 38 24.35 42.25 28.48
C THR A 38 23.19 41.89 29.42
N PRO A 39 22.18 42.76 29.55
CA PRO A 39 21.05 42.47 30.43
C PRO A 39 20.38 41.20 29.90
N ARG A 40 20.43 40.09 30.64
CA ARG A 40 19.63 38.92 30.39
C ARG A 40 18.17 39.38 30.50
N ARG A 41 17.53 39.61 29.34
CA ARG A 41 16.09 39.87 29.24
C ARG A 41 15.38 38.73 29.97
N ARG A 42 14.86 38.97 31.15
CA ARG A 42 13.94 38.08 31.83
C ARG A 42 12.69 38.01 30.95
N LEU A 43 12.54 36.92 30.21
CA LEU A 43 11.29 36.65 29.47
C LEU A 43 10.13 36.83 30.45
N GLY A 44 9.23 37.77 30.16
CA GLY A 44 8.07 38.02 30.98
C GLY A 44 7.24 36.75 31.09
N ARG A 45 6.51 36.58 32.18
CA ARG A 45 5.65 35.38 32.43
C ARG A 45 4.78 35.05 31.24
N ILE A 46 4.33 36.05 30.47
CA ILE A 46 3.51 35.87 29.25
C ILE A 46 4.35 35.24 28.14
N ALA A 47 5.58 35.67 27.90
CA ALA A 47 6.47 35.09 26.88
C ALA A 47 6.83 33.65 27.21
N MET A 48 7.04 33.32 28.49
CA MET A 48 7.24 31.93 28.94
C MET A 48 5.99 31.09 28.74
N ALA A 49 4.79 31.58 29.07
CA ALA A 49 3.54 30.88 28.84
C ALA A 49 3.29 30.60 27.34
N VAL A 50 3.54 31.59 26.48
CA VAL A 50 3.44 31.45 25.01
C VAL A 50 4.44 30.42 24.49
N SER A 51 5.70 30.40 25.01
CA SER A 51 6.68 29.40 24.63
C SER A 51 6.27 27.99 25.00
N VAL A 52 5.76 27.79 26.22
CA VAL A 52 5.27 26.47 26.68
C VAL A 52 4.07 26.00 25.84
N VAL A 53 3.12 26.89 25.57
CA VAL A 53 1.97 26.55 24.70
C VAL A 53 2.43 26.21 23.29
N GLY A 54 3.38 26.96 22.73
CA GLY A 54 3.96 26.68 21.41
C GLY A 54 4.65 25.31 21.36
N GLU A 55 5.44 24.98 22.37
CA GLU A 55 6.13 23.69 22.50
C GLU A 55 5.15 22.53 22.61
N LEU A 56 4.08 22.68 23.42
CA LEU A 56 3.02 21.70 23.54
C LEU A 56 2.29 21.46 22.20
N LEU A 57 2.00 22.55 21.47
CA LEU A 57 1.35 22.43 20.17
C LEU A 57 2.24 21.75 19.13
N ILE A 58 3.55 22.06 19.12
CA ILE A 58 4.52 21.39 18.24
C ILE A 58 4.59 19.90 18.59
N THR A 59 4.70 19.58 19.88
CA THR A 59 4.74 18.19 20.35
C THR A 59 3.47 17.43 19.98
N ALA A 60 2.29 18.03 20.23
CA ALA A 60 1.00 17.45 19.85
C ALA A 60 0.90 17.25 18.33
N GLY A 61 1.35 18.22 17.53
CA GLY A 61 1.38 18.10 16.07
C GLY A 61 2.31 16.98 15.59
N LEU A 62 3.48 16.83 16.21
CA LEU A 62 4.41 15.75 15.91
C LEU A 62 3.81 14.36 16.25
N VAL A 63 3.20 14.23 17.44
CA VAL A 63 2.55 12.99 17.87
C VAL A 63 1.39 12.63 16.94
N LEU A 64 0.56 13.61 16.57
CA LEU A 64 -0.52 13.40 15.60
C LEU A 64 0.02 12.97 14.22
N GLY A 65 1.08 13.63 13.73
CA GLY A 65 1.72 13.26 12.47
C GLY A 65 2.26 11.84 12.50
N LEU A 66 2.97 11.46 13.56
CA LEU A 66 3.46 10.10 13.75
C LEU A 66 2.33 9.07 13.87
N PHE A 67 1.24 9.43 14.55
CA PHE A 67 0.06 8.57 14.66
C PHE A 67 -0.60 8.33 13.30
N VAL A 68 -0.71 9.37 12.45
CA VAL A 68 -1.24 9.24 11.09
C VAL A 68 -0.35 8.31 10.25
N VAL A 69 0.97 8.54 10.27
CA VAL A 69 1.94 7.67 9.56
C VAL A 69 1.83 6.22 10.07
N TYR A 70 1.80 6.02 11.38
CA TYR A 70 1.62 4.71 11.98
C TYR A 70 0.30 4.06 11.52
N SER A 71 -0.81 4.80 11.57
CA SER A 71 -2.14 4.25 11.22
C SER A 71 -2.24 3.86 9.75
N LEU A 72 -1.62 4.64 8.85
CA LEU A 72 -1.68 4.37 7.41
C LEU A 72 -0.69 3.29 6.97
N TRP A 73 0.49 3.24 7.56
CA TRP A 73 1.54 2.31 7.13
C TRP A 73 1.53 1.00 7.91
N TRP A 74 1.46 1.05 9.25
CA TRP A 74 1.52 -0.13 10.10
C TRP A 74 0.34 -1.08 9.91
N THR A 75 -0.86 -0.54 9.73
CA THR A 75 -2.05 -1.36 9.48
C THR A 75 -1.93 -2.15 8.18
N ASN A 76 -1.31 -1.58 7.14
CA ASN A 76 -1.06 -2.30 5.89
C ASN A 76 -0.05 -3.42 6.09
N VAL A 77 1.09 -3.14 6.76
CA VAL A 77 2.13 -4.16 7.03
C VAL A 77 1.59 -5.33 7.85
N VAL A 78 0.74 -5.06 8.86
CA VAL A 78 0.14 -6.12 9.67
C VAL A 78 -0.86 -6.95 8.86
N ALA A 79 -1.70 -6.29 8.05
CA ALA A 79 -2.68 -6.96 7.21
C ALA A 79 -1.99 -7.82 6.13
N ASP A 80 -0.94 -7.31 5.48
CA ASP A 80 -0.18 -8.07 4.48
C ASP A 80 0.46 -9.31 5.09
N ARG A 81 1.11 -9.19 6.25
CA ARG A 81 1.67 -10.35 6.96
C ARG A 81 0.62 -11.39 7.36
N GLU A 82 -0.57 -10.96 7.75
CA GLU A 82 -1.65 -11.88 8.09
C GLU A 82 -2.20 -12.56 6.83
N ALA A 83 -2.36 -11.83 5.72
CA ALA A 83 -2.76 -12.38 4.44
C ALA A 83 -1.74 -13.40 3.92
N ASP A 84 -0.43 -13.08 3.97
CA ASP A 84 0.66 -13.98 3.57
C ASP A 84 0.63 -15.28 4.39
N LYS A 85 0.58 -15.16 5.71
CA LYS A 85 0.51 -16.32 6.62
C LYS A 85 -0.70 -17.21 6.35
N GLN A 86 -1.85 -16.62 6.00
CA GLN A 86 -3.04 -17.40 5.63
C GLN A 86 -2.89 -17.99 4.24
N GLY A 87 -2.28 -17.28 3.31
CA GLY A 87 -1.95 -17.76 1.97
C GLY A 87 -1.02 -18.98 2.02
N ASP A 88 0.05 -18.91 2.82
CA ASP A 88 0.98 -20.02 3.02
C ASP A 88 0.26 -21.27 3.50
N LYS A 89 -0.66 -21.15 4.46
CA LYS A 89 -1.47 -22.29 4.93
C LYS A 89 -2.32 -22.91 3.83
N VAL A 90 -2.87 -22.09 2.93
CA VAL A 90 -3.62 -22.59 1.77
C VAL A 90 -2.70 -23.33 0.82
N ARG A 91 -1.51 -22.81 0.55
CA ARG A 91 -0.50 -23.44 -0.29
C ARG A 91 0.01 -24.76 0.31
N ASP A 92 0.27 -24.80 1.62
CA ASP A 92 0.69 -25.99 2.34
C ASP A 92 -0.41 -27.09 2.25
N THR A 93 -1.67 -26.72 2.50
CA THR A 93 -2.80 -27.65 2.35
C THR A 93 -2.89 -28.20 0.92
N TRP A 94 -2.66 -27.38 -0.11
CA TRP A 94 -2.64 -27.83 -1.49
C TRP A 94 -1.48 -28.78 -1.79
N ALA A 95 -0.33 -28.57 -1.14
CA ALA A 95 0.84 -29.44 -1.27
C ALA A 95 0.59 -30.82 -0.62
N GLU A 96 0.01 -30.84 0.59
CA GLU A 96 -0.32 -32.06 1.32
C GLU A 96 -1.38 -32.91 0.61
N ASP A 97 -2.37 -32.25 0.00
CA ASP A 97 -3.50 -32.90 -0.68
C ASP A 97 -3.19 -33.35 -2.12
N ARG A 98 -1.95 -33.25 -2.61
CA ARG A 98 -1.60 -33.66 -3.98
C ARG A 98 -1.96 -35.12 -4.28
N ASP A 99 -1.89 -35.99 -3.28
CA ASP A 99 -2.12 -37.43 -3.42
C ASP A 99 -3.58 -37.83 -3.25
N THR A 100 -4.47 -36.93 -2.84
CA THR A 100 -5.88 -37.29 -2.51
C THR A 100 -6.89 -36.98 -3.62
N GLY A 101 -6.42 -36.46 -4.79
CA GLY A 101 -7.28 -36.10 -5.93
C GLY A 101 -8.05 -34.79 -5.73
N PRO A 102 -8.93 -34.40 -6.68
CA PRO A 102 -9.68 -33.17 -6.59
C PRO A 102 -10.60 -33.18 -5.38
N GLY A 103 -10.19 -32.48 -4.31
CA GLY A 103 -10.94 -32.33 -3.07
C GLY A 103 -11.96 -31.19 -3.13
N ALA A 104 -12.95 -31.23 -2.24
CA ALA A 104 -13.80 -30.07 -2.01
C ALA A 104 -12.96 -28.88 -1.53
N LEU A 105 -13.22 -27.66 -2.06
CA LEU A 105 -12.54 -26.44 -1.63
C LEU A 105 -12.65 -26.29 -0.10
N ASP A 106 -11.53 -26.31 0.61
CA ASP A 106 -11.51 -25.94 2.03
C ASP A 106 -11.67 -24.42 2.14
N THR A 107 -12.89 -24.01 2.48
CA THR A 107 -13.23 -22.59 2.59
C THR A 107 -12.82 -21.95 3.92
N ARG A 108 -12.18 -22.70 4.83
CA ARG A 108 -11.82 -22.19 6.17
C ARG A 108 -10.69 -21.18 6.13
N ASN A 109 -9.64 -21.50 5.37
CA ASN A 109 -8.45 -20.62 5.27
C ASN A 109 -8.48 -19.73 4.03
N GLY A 110 -9.12 -20.16 2.94
CA GLY A 110 -9.23 -19.46 1.67
C GLY A 110 -9.67 -20.44 0.58
N ILE A 111 -10.08 -19.90 -0.57
CA ILE A 111 -10.53 -20.72 -1.70
C ILE A 111 -9.56 -20.65 -2.89
N GLY A 112 -8.56 -19.81 -2.82
CA GLY A 112 -7.61 -19.57 -3.89
C GLY A 112 -7.10 -18.14 -3.91
N PHE A 113 -6.40 -17.81 -4.98
CA PHE A 113 -5.73 -16.52 -5.14
C PHE A 113 -6.24 -15.79 -6.38
N LEU A 114 -6.36 -14.49 -6.27
CA LEU A 114 -6.70 -13.59 -7.37
C LEU A 114 -5.44 -12.88 -7.84
N HIS A 115 -5.19 -12.91 -9.14
CA HIS A 115 -4.10 -12.21 -9.81
C HIS A 115 -4.69 -11.21 -10.80
N VAL A 116 -4.31 -9.95 -10.69
CA VAL A 116 -4.75 -8.87 -11.58
C VAL A 116 -3.53 -8.01 -11.94
N PRO A 117 -2.75 -8.39 -12.97
CA PRO A 117 -1.44 -7.78 -13.27
C PRO A 117 -1.48 -6.26 -13.49
N SER A 118 -2.56 -5.73 -14.07
CA SER A 118 -2.74 -4.29 -14.26
C SER A 118 -2.98 -3.52 -12.94
N MET A 119 -3.43 -4.22 -11.89
CA MET A 119 -3.71 -3.62 -10.58
C MET A 119 -2.55 -3.79 -9.60
N THR A 120 -2.03 -5.00 -9.45
CA THR A 120 -0.93 -5.36 -8.56
C THR A 120 -0.18 -6.59 -9.07
N LYS A 121 1.09 -6.72 -8.68
CA LYS A 121 1.89 -7.94 -8.92
C LYS A 121 1.67 -9.01 -7.84
N ASP A 122 1.11 -8.61 -6.69
CA ASP A 122 0.89 -9.51 -5.57
C ASP A 122 -0.33 -10.39 -5.84
N GLU A 123 -0.26 -11.62 -5.37
CA GLU A 123 -1.43 -12.50 -5.29
C GLU A 123 -2.33 -12.06 -4.14
N ILE A 124 -3.64 -12.18 -4.32
CA ILE A 124 -4.64 -11.75 -3.34
C ILE A 124 -5.43 -12.97 -2.88
N LEU A 125 -5.25 -13.36 -1.63
CA LEU A 125 -6.00 -14.47 -1.04
C LEU A 125 -7.51 -14.17 -1.03
N ILE A 126 -8.34 -15.13 -1.49
CA ILE A 126 -9.79 -15.02 -1.48
C ILE A 126 -10.40 -15.85 -0.35
N ARG A 127 -11.23 -15.20 0.47
CA ARG A 127 -11.95 -15.84 1.58
C ARG A 127 -13.45 -15.65 1.47
N LYS A 128 -14.18 -16.42 2.29
CA LYS A 128 -15.65 -16.40 2.33
C LYS A 128 -16.16 -15.21 3.14
N GLY A 129 -17.00 -14.37 2.53
CA GLY A 129 -17.66 -13.24 3.19
C GLY A 129 -16.96 -11.90 2.92
N THR A 130 -17.66 -10.80 3.21
CA THR A 130 -17.22 -9.42 2.94
C THR A 130 -17.35 -8.51 4.17
N SER A 131 -17.30 -9.10 5.38
CA SER A 131 -17.32 -8.30 6.61
C SER A 131 -16.03 -7.47 6.74
N ALA A 132 -16.13 -6.28 7.33
CA ALA A 132 -14.97 -5.43 7.56
C ALA A 132 -13.86 -6.16 8.35
N LYS A 133 -14.23 -6.97 9.35
CA LYS A 133 -13.29 -7.76 10.13
C LYS A 133 -12.46 -8.70 9.25
N LEU A 134 -13.11 -9.37 8.27
CA LEU A 134 -12.42 -10.29 7.35
C LEU A 134 -11.53 -9.51 6.38
N LEU A 135 -12.04 -8.44 5.78
CA LEU A 135 -11.28 -7.67 4.80
C LEU A 135 -10.08 -6.94 5.43
N ASN A 136 -10.14 -6.66 6.74
CA ASN A 136 -9.02 -6.06 7.49
C ASN A 136 -7.80 -6.99 7.62
N ASP A 137 -7.96 -8.29 7.34
CA ASP A 137 -6.85 -9.25 7.27
C ASP A 137 -6.03 -9.12 5.95
N GLY A 138 -6.29 -8.11 5.12
CA GLY A 138 -5.56 -7.89 3.86
C GLY A 138 -5.95 -8.89 2.74
N VAL A 139 -7.18 -9.34 2.72
CA VAL A 139 -7.69 -10.33 1.76
C VAL A 139 -8.82 -9.77 0.90
N ALA A 140 -9.17 -10.44 -0.20
CA ALA A 140 -10.43 -10.24 -0.89
C ALA A 140 -11.47 -11.25 -0.38
N GLY A 141 -12.71 -10.77 -0.24
CA GLY A 141 -13.82 -11.59 0.19
C GLY A 141 -14.84 -11.80 -0.93
N TYR A 142 -15.35 -13.04 -1.08
CA TYR A 142 -16.47 -13.24 -1.98
C TYR A 142 -17.81 -13.04 -1.27
N TYR A 143 -18.77 -12.43 -1.99
CA TYR A 143 -20.08 -12.14 -1.43
C TYR A 143 -20.89 -13.38 -1.11
N THR A 144 -21.45 -13.40 0.10
CA THR A 144 -22.44 -14.39 0.55
C THR A 144 -23.81 -13.75 0.73
N ASP A 145 -23.83 -12.43 0.90
CA ASP A 145 -24.98 -11.57 1.13
C ASP A 145 -24.64 -10.16 0.57
N PRO A 146 -25.57 -9.36 0.04
CA PRO A 146 -26.98 -9.63 -0.22
C PRO A 146 -27.23 -10.49 -1.47
N VAL A 147 -26.23 -10.65 -2.32
CA VAL A 147 -26.28 -11.53 -3.51
C VAL A 147 -25.16 -12.55 -3.39
N LYS A 148 -25.52 -13.81 -3.27
CA LYS A 148 -24.54 -14.89 -3.14
C LYS A 148 -23.75 -15.05 -4.43
N ALA A 149 -22.43 -14.96 -4.34
CA ALA A 149 -21.51 -15.21 -5.44
C ALA A 149 -21.61 -16.65 -5.94
N THR A 150 -21.53 -16.84 -7.25
CA THR A 150 -21.39 -18.16 -7.87
C THR A 150 -19.91 -18.48 -8.00
N LEU A 151 -19.45 -19.49 -7.27
CA LEU A 151 -18.03 -19.89 -7.32
C LEU A 151 -17.68 -20.46 -8.69
N PRO A 152 -16.52 -20.11 -9.26
CA PRO A 152 -16.06 -20.60 -10.57
C PRO A 152 -15.97 -22.11 -10.64
N THR A 153 -15.56 -22.75 -9.54
CA THR A 153 -15.42 -24.21 -9.40
C THR A 153 -16.73 -24.96 -9.54
N SER A 154 -17.89 -24.30 -9.37
CA SER A 154 -19.21 -24.92 -9.57
C SER A 154 -19.51 -25.27 -11.02
N GLY A 155 -18.77 -24.70 -11.98
CA GLY A 155 -19.04 -24.83 -13.41
C GLY A 155 -20.32 -24.14 -13.90
N LYS A 156 -21.11 -23.53 -13.01
CA LYS A 156 -22.39 -22.91 -13.31
C LYS A 156 -22.25 -21.49 -13.84
N ASN A 157 -23.21 -21.06 -14.65
CA ASN A 157 -23.37 -19.65 -14.99
C ASN A 157 -23.70 -18.83 -13.73
N GLY A 158 -23.17 -17.63 -13.65
CA GLY A 158 -23.38 -16.71 -12.54
C GLY A 158 -22.26 -15.71 -12.43
N ASN A 159 -22.18 -15.03 -11.28
CA ASN A 159 -21.23 -13.96 -11.05
C ASN A 159 -20.40 -14.26 -9.79
N PHE A 160 -19.09 -14.38 -9.95
CA PHE A 160 -18.13 -14.48 -8.86
C PHE A 160 -17.77 -13.09 -8.36
N SER A 161 -18.57 -12.55 -7.45
CA SER A 161 -18.41 -11.18 -6.96
C SER A 161 -17.51 -11.12 -5.73
N LEU A 162 -16.54 -10.22 -5.76
CA LEU A 162 -15.48 -10.01 -4.79
C LEU A 162 -15.45 -8.57 -4.28
N ALA A 163 -15.07 -8.41 -3.02
CA ALA A 163 -14.78 -7.12 -2.41
C ALA A 163 -13.41 -7.13 -1.74
N ALA A 164 -12.71 -6.02 -1.79
CA ALA A 164 -11.52 -5.77 -0.97
C ALA A 164 -11.42 -4.28 -0.65
N HIS A 165 -10.61 -3.94 0.35
CA HIS A 165 -10.34 -2.55 0.69
C HIS A 165 -9.59 -1.82 -0.42
N ARG A 166 -9.93 -0.53 -0.60
CA ARG A 166 -9.16 0.39 -1.44
C ARG A 166 -8.08 1.11 -0.67
N ASP A 167 -8.30 1.32 0.64
CA ASP A 167 -7.43 2.08 1.54
C ASP A 167 -7.28 1.34 2.87
N GLY A 168 -6.07 1.38 3.44
CA GLY A 168 -5.73 0.71 4.70
C GLY A 168 -5.86 -0.82 4.63
N HIS A 169 -5.42 -1.49 5.68
CA HIS A 169 -5.55 -2.95 5.83
C HIS A 169 -5.11 -3.76 4.61
N GLY A 170 -3.91 -3.43 4.07
CA GLY A 170 -3.36 -4.08 2.88
C GLY A 170 -3.94 -3.59 1.55
N ALA A 171 -5.05 -2.82 1.56
CA ALA A 171 -5.62 -2.09 0.41
C ALA A 171 -5.55 -2.87 -0.93
N LYS A 172 -5.93 -4.14 -0.94
CA LYS A 172 -5.71 -5.07 -2.07
C LYS A 172 -6.31 -4.61 -3.39
N PHE A 173 -7.35 -3.75 -3.37
CA PHE A 173 -7.92 -3.15 -4.58
C PHE A 173 -7.61 -1.65 -4.70
N HIS A 174 -6.48 -1.20 -4.14
CA HIS A 174 -6.08 0.21 -4.17
C HIS A 174 -6.05 0.77 -5.60
N SER A 175 -5.37 0.09 -6.49
CA SER A 175 -5.14 0.51 -7.87
C SER A 175 -6.14 -0.08 -8.87
N ILE A 176 -7.37 -0.36 -8.45
CA ILE A 176 -8.43 -0.92 -9.32
C ILE A 176 -8.74 -0.03 -10.53
N ASP A 177 -8.49 1.26 -10.42
CA ASP A 177 -8.65 2.25 -11.47
C ASP A 177 -7.63 2.16 -12.61
N ARG A 178 -6.56 1.36 -12.43
CA ARG A 178 -5.59 1.05 -13.50
C ARG A 178 -6.06 -0.06 -14.44
N ILE A 179 -7.11 -0.78 -14.04
CA ILE A 179 -7.65 -1.87 -14.86
C ILE A 179 -8.35 -1.28 -16.07
N GLU A 180 -8.07 -1.84 -17.25
CA GLU A 180 -8.66 -1.45 -18.52
C GLU A 180 -9.49 -2.61 -19.13
N LYS A 181 -10.33 -2.28 -20.10
CA LYS A 181 -11.06 -3.31 -20.87
C LYS A 181 -10.08 -4.15 -21.67
N GLY A 182 -10.23 -5.47 -21.59
CA GLY A 182 -9.33 -6.45 -22.20
C GLY A 182 -8.31 -7.02 -21.23
N ASP A 183 -8.08 -6.38 -20.09
CA ASP A 183 -7.14 -6.86 -19.07
C ASP A 183 -7.56 -8.22 -18.50
N PRO A 184 -6.57 -9.05 -18.14
CA PRO A 184 -6.83 -10.34 -17.52
C PRO A 184 -7.11 -10.18 -16.02
N ILE A 185 -8.04 -11.00 -15.55
CA ILE A 185 -8.24 -11.31 -14.14
C ILE A 185 -8.13 -12.83 -14.03
N VAL A 186 -7.18 -13.33 -13.23
CA VAL A 186 -6.95 -14.77 -13.10
C VAL A 186 -7.28 -15.18 -11.68
N PHE A 187 -8.17 -16.16 -11.53
CA PHE A 187 -8.46 -16.81 -10.27
C PHE A 187 -7.80 -18.19 -10.24
N GLU A 188 -6.88 -18.36 -9.31
CA GLU A 188 -6.14 -19.58 -9.06
C GLU A 188 -6.79 -20.43 -7.98
N THR A 189 -6.96 -21.71 -8.26
CA THR A 189 -7.36 -22.72 -7.29
C THR A 189 -6.31 -23.83 -7.19
N LYS A 190 -6.56 -24.84 -6.39
CA LYS A 190 -5.70 -26.03 -6.34
C LYS A 190 -5.55 -26.67 -7.71
N ASP A 191 -6.66 -26.82 -8.45
CA ASP A 191 -6.76 -27.68 -9.63
C ASP A 191 -6.88 -26.92 -10.95
N ASP A 192 -7.31 -25.64 -10.92
CA ASP A 192 -7.68 -24.89 -12.10
C ASP A 192 -7.26 -23.42 -12.02
N TRP A 193 -6.88 -22.87 -13.18
CA TRP A 193 -6.76 -21.45 -13.45
C TRP A 193 -8.02 -20.98 -14.20
N TYR A 194 -8.74 -20.02 -13.65
CA TYR A 194 -9.91 -19.40 -14.28
C TYR A 194 -9.47 -18.03 -14.82
N VAL A 195 -9.35 -17.92 -16.13
CA VAL A 195 -8.90 -16.69 -16.80
C VAL A 195 -10.11 -15.93 -17.30
N TYR A 196 -10.29 -14.73 -16.79
CA TYR A 196 -11.34 -13.80 -17.19
C TYR A 196 -10.73 -12.64 -17.96
N LYS A 197 -11.54 -12.03 -18.84
CA LYS A 197 -11.22 -10.76 -19.49
C LYS A 197 -12.18 -9.66 -19.06
N VAL A 198 -11.63 -8.51 -18.68
CA VAL A 198 -12.42 -7.33 -18.34
C VAL A 198 -13.16 -6.84 -19.57
N TYR A 199 -14.48 -6.67 -19.48
CA TYR A 199 -15.30 -6.17 -20.57
C TYR A 199 -16.03 -4.87 -20.23
N SER A 200 -16.23 -4.55 -18.94
CA SER A 200 -16.92 -3.33 -18.54
C SER A 200 -16.43 -2.81 -17.19
N ILE A 201 -16.42 -1.49 -17.04
CA ILE A 201 -15.99 -0.80 -15.84
C ILE A 201 -17.01 0.28 -15.53
N LEU A 202 -17.39 0.41 -14.25
CA LEU A 202 -18.23 1.48 -13.72
C LEU A 202 -17.46 2.19 -12.60
N PRO A 203 -16.84 3.36 -12.90
CA PRO A 203 -15.95 4.03 -11.95
C PRO A 203 -16.64 4.50 -10.67
N GLN A 204 -17.94 4.74 -10.74
CA GLN A 204 -18.71 5.21 -9.58
C GLN A 204 -20.15 4.75 -9.62
N THR A 205 -20.59 4.12 -8.53
CA THR A 205 -22.00 3.81 -8.28
C THR A 205 -22.32 3.91 -6.80
N SER A 206 -23.60 3.95 -6.46
CA SER A 206 -24.03 3.95 -5.05
C SER A 206 -23.55 2.69 -4.32
N LYS A 207 -23.14 2.85 -3.05
CA LYS A 207 -22.79 1.71 -2.18
C LYS A 207 -23.96 0.75 -1.93
N TYR A 208 -25.18 1.17 -2.21
CA TYR A 208 -26.41 0.38 -2.09
C TYR A 208 -26.82 -0.30 -3.40
N ASN A 209 -26.07 -0.09 -4.48
CA ASN A 209 -26.38 -0.68 -5.78
C ASN A 209 -25.95 -2.17 -5.82
N VAL A 210 -26.78 -3.04 -5.28
CA VAL A 210 -26.54 -4.49 -5.27
C VAL A 210 -26.73 -5.16 -6.65
N LYS A 211 -27.33 -4.45 -7.62
CA LYS A 211 -27.57 -4.99 -8.98
C LYS A 211 -26.27 -5.29 -9.71
N VAL A 212 -25.18 -4.62 -9.33
CA VAL A 212 -23.85 -4.86 -9.88
C VAL A 212 -23.33 -6.27 -9.58
N LEU A 213 -23.84 -6.93 -8.53
CA LEU A 213 -23.48 -8.27 -8.08
C LEU A 213 -24.37 -9.38 -8.68
N ALA A 214 -25.41 -9.01 -9.44
CA ALA A 214 -26.39 -9.97 -9.96
C ALA A 214 -25.70 -11.08 -10.77
N PRO A 215 -26.28 -12.31 -10.80
CA PRO A 215 -25.76 -13.41 -11.62
C PRO A 215 -25.58 -13.05 -13.09
N VAL A 216 -26.44 -12.18 -13.62
CA VAL A 216 -26.26 -11.48 -14.90
C VAL A 216 -26.22 -9.99 -14.61
N PRO A 217 -25.03 -9.36 -14.58
CA PRO A 217 -24.90 -7.95 -14.18
C PRO A 217 -25.33 -7.02 -15.33
N LYS A 218 -26.62 -6.74 -15.42
CA LYS A 218 -27.22 -6.00 -16.55
C LYS A 218 -26.61 -4.60 -16.76
N GLU A 219 -26.17 -3.95 -15.68
CA GLU A 219 -25.53 -2.63 -15.74
C GLU A 219 -24.16 -2.67 -16.44
N SER A 220 -23.55 -3.84 -16.53
CA SER A 220 -22.31 -4.05 -17.31
C SER A 220 -22.55 -4.15 -18.82
N GLY A 221 -23.82 -4.17 -19.27
CA GLY A 221 -24.23 -4.40 -20.65
C GLY A 221 -24.53 -5.87 -20.98
N ARG A 222 -24.31 -6.82 -20.07
CA ARG A 222 -24.60 -8.24 -20.29
C ARG A 222 -26.08 -8.53 -20.05
N LYS A 223 -26.68 -9.31 -20.97
CA LYS A 223 -28.12 -9.67 -20.93
C LYS A 223 -28.36 -11.19 -20.85
N LYS A 224 -27.33 -12.00 -21.10
CA LYS A 224 -27.42 -13.47 -21.17
C LYS A 224 -26.72 -14.10 -19.96
N PRO A 225 -27.16 -15.29 -19.51
CA PRO A 225 -26.39 -16.06 -18.55
C PRO A 225 -24.99 -16.34 -19.10
N GLY A 226 -23.99 -16.21 -18.24
CA GLY A 226 -22.58 -16.44 -18.54
C GLY A 226 -21.81 -16.66 -17.24
N ARG A 227 -20.51 -16.82 -17.33
CA ARG A 227 -19.62 -16.95 -16.16
C ARG A 227 -18.87 -15.66 -15.98
N TYR A 228 -19.33 -14.84 -15.03
CA TYR A 228 -18.83 -13.51 -14.79
C TYR A 228 -18.02 -13.43 -13.52
N ILE A 229 -17.13 -12.42 -13.43
CA ILE A 229 -16.46 -11.98 -12.22
C ILE A 229 -16.75 -10.49 -12.01
N THR A 230 -16.92 -10.08 -10.75
CA THR A 230 -17.10 -8.68 -10.38
C THR A 230 -16.12 -8.32 -9.26
N LEU A 231 -15.29 -7.31 -9.48
CA LEU A 231 -14.47 -6.71 -8.43
C LEU A 231 -15.14 -5.44 -7.93
N THR A 232 -15.24 -5.28 -6.61
CA THR A 232 -15.85 -4.10 -5.99
C THR A 232 -14.94 -3.52 -4.91
N THR A 233 -14.82 -2.20 -4.88
CA THR A 233 -14.12 -1.50 -3.81
C THR A 233 -14.71 -0.11 -3.57
N CYS A 234 -14.25 0.58 -2.54
CA CYS A 234 -14.67 1.95 -2.24
C CYS A 234 -14.11 2.95 -3.26
N THR A 235 -14.82 4.07 -3.46
CA THR A 235 -14.36 5.20 -4.27
C THR A 235 -15.03 6.50 -3.81
N PRO A 236 -14.40 7.70 -3.92
CA PRO A 236 -12.96 7.91 -4.17
C PRO A 236 -12.04 7.29 -3.12
N VAL A 237 -10.73 7.27 -3.39
CA VAL A 237 -9.69 6.87 -2.42
C VAL A 237 -9.86 7.64 -1.12
N TYR A 238 -9.67 6.99 0.02
CA TYR A 238 -9.89 7.50 1.40
C TYR A 238 -11.34 7.83 1.74
N THR A 239 -12.29 7.34 0.96
CA THR A 239 -13.73 7.47 1.26
C THR A 239 -14.47 6.15 1.10
N SER A 240 -15.67 6.06 1.68
CA SER A 240 -16.56 4.90 1.51
C SER A 240 -17.91 5.28 0.88
N GLN A 241 -17.98 6.45 0.21
CA GLN A 241 -19.23 7.02 -0.27
C GLN A 241 -19.85 6.21 -1.40
N TYR A 242 -19.01 5.81 -2.38
CA TYR A 242 -19.41 5.10 -3.59
C TYR A 242 -18.67 3.79 -3.75
N ARG A 243 -18.95 3.07 -4.83
CA ARG A 243 -18.24 1.85 -5.24
C ARG A 243 -17.70 1.98 -6.65
N TYR A 244 -16.49 1.47 -6.83
CA TYR A 244 -15.86 1.23 -8.13
C TYR A 244 -16.08 -0.23 -8.50
N ILE A 245 -16.51 -0.50 -9.73
CA ILE A 245 -16.87 -1.84 -10.17
C ILE A 245 -16.11 -2.17 -11.46
N VAL A 246 -15.54 -3.37 -11.49
CA VAL A 246 -14.96 -3.98 -12.69
C VAL A 246 -15.63 -5.30 -12.96
N TRP A 247 -16.06 -5.53 -14.21
CA TRP A 247 -16.66 -6.79 -14.63
C TRP A 247 -15.80 -7.49 -15.67
N GLY A 248 -15.55 -8.79 -15.41
CA GLY A 248 -14.91 -9.70 -16.35
C GLY A 248 -15.83 -10.84 -16.74
N GLU A 249 -15.60 -11.42 -17.91
CA GLU A 249 -16.25 -12.64 -18.40
C GLU A 249 -15.20 -13.73 -18.55
N LEU A 250 -15.56 -14.97 -18.20
CA LEU A 250 -14.65 -16.09 -18.30
C LEU A 250 -14.28 -16.34 -19.77
N ASP A 251 -12.98 -16.27 -20.05
CA ASP A 251 -12.39 -16.58 -21.35
C ASP A 251 -12.12 -18.09 -21.46
N ARG A 252 -11.46 -18.65 -20.46
CA ARG A 252 -11.11 -20.07 -20.42
C ARG A 252 -10.78 -20.58 -19.02
N VAL A 253 -10.70 -21.90 -18.90
CA VAL A 253 -10.22 -22.62 -17.71
C VAL A 253 -9.04 -23.47 -18.16
N GLU A 254 -7.92 -23.36 -17.45
CA GLU A 254 -6.72 -24.19 -17.65
C GLU A 254 -6.50 -25.06 -16.42
N LYS A 255 -6.08 -26.32 -16.63
CA LYS A 255 -5.70 -27.19 -15.51
C LYS A 255 -4.34 -26.76 -14.95
N VAL A 256 -4.22 -26.81 -13.64
CA VAL A 256 -2.93 -26.67 -12.97
C VAL A 256 -2.13 -27.94 -13.23
N ASP A 257 -0.93 -27.79 -13.78
CA ASP A 257 0.02 -28.90 -13.95
C ASP A 257 0.85 -29.14 -12.68
N GLY A 258 1.69 -30.19 -12.69
CA GLY A 258 2.52 -30.55 -11.54
C GLY A 258 3.47 -29.45 -11.07
N ASP A 259 3.93 -28.61 -12.00
CA ASP A 259 4.86 -27.51 -11.75
C ASP A 259 4.14 -26.19 -11.48
N ARG A 260 2.79 -26.16 -11.51
CA ARG A 260 1.95 -24.97 -11.39
C ARG A 260 2.35 -23.87 -12.38
N THR A 261 2.57 -24.27 -13.64
CA THR A 261 2.96 -23.33 -14.70
C THR A 261 1.94 -22.20 -14.81
N LEU A 262 2.46 -20.96 -14.69
CA LEU A 262 1.61 -19.79 -14.76
C LEU A 262 0.96 -19.64 -16.14
N PRO A 263 -0.32 -19.23 -16.23
CA PRO A 263 -0.97 -18.82 -17.46
C PRO A 263 -0.18 -17.68 -18.14
N LYS A 264 -0.32 -17.57 -19.46
CA LYS A 264 0.40 -16.55 -20.24
C LYS A 264 0.17 -15.12 -19.78
N GLU A 265 -0.97 -14.84 -19.16
CA GLU A 265 -1.36 -13.53 -18.61
C GLU A 265 -0.56 -13.15 -17.35
N LEU A 266 0.12 -14.11 -16.72
CA LEU A 266 0.90 -13.91 -15.50
C LEU A 266 2.43 -14.04 -15.71
N ARG A 267 2.86 -14.23 -16.98
CA ARG A 267 4.29 -14.39 -17.36
C ARG A 267 4.91 -13.07 -17.77
#